data_79fd76643de75e1e37e69b746b9c8184
#
_entry.id   79fd76643de75e1e37e69b746b9c8184
#
_cell.length_a   1.000
_cell.length_b   1.000
_cell.length_c   1.000
_cell.angle_alpha   90.00
_cell.angle_beta   90.00
_cell.angle_gamma   90.00
#
_symmetry.space_group_name_H-M   'P 1'
#
loop_
_entity.id
_entity.type
_entity.pdbx_description
1 polymer ?
#
loop_
_entity_poly.entity_id
_entity_poly.type
_entity_poly.pdbx_seq_one_letter_code
_entity_poly.pdbx_strand_id
1 'polypeptide(L)'
;MKTSLLIFSACLLALLSTIGAALPYPILPPLFAAGTTNGLNTFFGLPPKLLFGLALTINPIGLLIGSALLGPMSDRYGRRPVLLITAVGAAIGHAVTAAALLIENYPLFIIARFVTGLLEGSGSVARALLADRLEGDLRRKALSWLNGAFYMGWLAGPLLAGATLQFGITTPFWVAVAALLLVAALVAITLPKEAPSGATTSWWQVARHRHALNLLREPDLRTLFIITLAYTCGVTGFYEFYPLWLVEVPGYGAQGIAWTTAAMCAVMTATTIVAGRPFQGEPLLRARRYAFAVAAIVAALAASNAAIGILCIVLFGIPHSFYNAIVPNYCAERFGGAHGQGAVMGLISTTFCLANIIMALVGAVLTLVDTRLILLLGAALTAWSAWRMLSWHHSMQAEVTA
;
A
#
# COMPACT_ATOMS: atom_id res chain seq x y z
N MET A 1 -14.04 -25.21 14.10
CA MET A 1 -14.20 -23.88 13.49
C MET A 1 -14.20 -24.04 11.96
N LYS A 2 -15.14 -23.45 11.25
CA LYS A 2 -15.19 -23.59 9.79
C LYS A 2 -13.99 -22.83 9.19
N THR A 3 -13.13 -23.52 8.47
CA THR A 3 -11.93 -22.99 7.80
C THR A 3 -12.23 -21.74 6.96
N SER A 4 -13.40 -21.69 6.33
CA SER A 4 -13.90 -20.53 5.59
C SER A 4 -14.03 -19.27 6.46
N LEU A 5 -14.42 -19.39 7.72
CA LEU A 5 -14.57 -18.25 8.62
C LEU A 5 -13.22 -17.70 9.06
N LEU A 6 -12.22 -18.57 9.25
CA LEU A 6 -10.83 -18.16 9.51
C LEU A 6 -10.26 -17.33 8.36
N ILE A 7 -10.39 -17.84 7.13
CA ILE A 7 -9.91 -17.16 5.93
C ILE A 7 -10.63 -15.82 5.75
N PHE A 8 -11.95 -15.80 5.92
CA PHE A 8 -12.76 -14.59 5.83
C PHE A 8 -12.31 -13.53 6.85
N SER A 9 -12.13 -13.92 8.13
CA SER A 9 -11.68 -12.99 9.18
C SER A 9 -10.30 -12.39 8.89
N ALA A 10 -9.36 -13.21 8.40
CA ALA A 10 -8.01 -12.77 8.05
C ALA A 10 -8.05 -11.80 6.84
N CYS A 11 -8.82 -12.12 5.81
CA CYS A 11 -8.98 -11.26 4.63
C CYS A 11 -9.69 -9.94 4.98
N LEU A 12 -10.71 -9.98 5.82
CA LEU A 12 -11.43 -8.79 6.25
C LEU A 12 -10.53 -7.87 7.10
N LEU A 13 -9.72 -8.43 8.00
CA LEU A 13 -8.72 -7.65 8.76
C LEU A 13 -7.71 -6.98 7.82
N ALA A 14 -7.19 -7.71 6.84
CA ALA A 14 -6.26 -7.18 5.84
C ALA A 14 -6.87 -6.05 5.01
N LEU A 15 -8.10 -6.24 4.56
CA LEU A 15 -8.86 -5.23 3.83
C LEU A 15 -9.04 -3.95 4.65
N LEU A 16 -9.51 -4.05 5.89
CA LEU A 16 -9.81 -2.90 6.73
C LEU A 16 -8.56 -2.16 7.21
N SER A 17 -7.47 -2.87 7.52
CA SER A 17 -6.17 -2.26 7.79
C SER A 17 -5.73 -1.34 6.65
N THR A 18 -5.86 -1.82 5.42
CA THR A 18 -5.40 -1.09 4.24
C THR A 18 -6.37 0.05 3.86
N ILE A 19 -7.67 -0.14 4.05
CA ILE A 19 -8.66 0.94 3.95
C ILE A 19 -8.26 2.09 4.88
N GLY A 20 -7.99 1.80 6.15
CA GLY A 20 -7.60 2.79 7.15
C GLY A 20 -6.35 3.58 6.75
N ALA A 21 -5.33 2.88 6.23
CA ALA A 21 -4.11 3.52 5.73
C ALA A 21 -4.38 4.49 4.57
N ALA A 22 -5.33 4.16 3.69
CA ALA A 22 -5.63 4.91 2.47
C ALA A 22 -6.67 6.03 2.63
N LEU A 23 -7.39 6.13 3.75
CA LEU A 23 -8.39 7.17 4.01
C LEU A 23 -7.89 8.61 3.83
N PRO A 24 -6.65 8.97 4.23
CA PRO A 24 -6.18 10.34 4.13
C PRO A 24 -6.00 10.88 2.72
N TYR A 25 -5.86 10.01 1.71
CA TYR A 25 -5.51 10.44 0.35
C TYR A 25 -6.44 11.51 -0.26
N PRO A 26 -7.78 11.43 -0.19
CA PRO A 26 -8.64 12.50 -0.66
C PRO A 26 -8.85 13.62 0.38
N ILE A 27 -8.54 13.39 1.65
CA ILE A 27 -8.83 14.31 2.76
C ILE A 27 -7.72 15.33 2.95
N LEU A 28 -6.45 14.89 2.93
CA LEU A 28 -5.31 15.75 3.28
C LEU A 28 -4.99 16.83 2.23
N PRO A 29 -5.00 16.57 0.90
CA PRO A 29 -4.53 17.56 -0.07
C PRO A 29 -5.23 18.91 0.03
N PRO A 30 -6.58 19.02 0.18
CA PRO A 30 -7.24 20.31 0.37
C PRO A 30 -6.83 21.04 1.66
N LEU A 31 -6.45 20.31 2.73
CA LEU A 31 -6.06 20.91 4.02
C LEU A 31 -4.66 21.53 3.97
N PHE A 32 -3.83 21.09 3.04
CA PHE A 32 -2.46 21.58 2.86
C PHE A 32 -2.28 22.39 1.57
N ALA A 33 -3.37 22.69 0.86
CA ALA A 33 -3.32 23.48 -0.36
C ALA A 33 -2.93 24.94 -0.09
N ALA A 34 -2.38 25.58 -1.10
CA ALA A 34 -2.02 26.99 -1.02
C ALA A 34 -3.26 27.88 -0.73
N GLY A 35 -3.09 28.83 0.17
CA GLY A 35 -4.16 29.77 0.56
C GLY A 35 -5.08 29.25 1.67
N THR A 36 -4.93 28.00 2.13
CA THR A 36 -5.61 27.54 3.35
C THR A 36 -4.74 27.80 4.57
N THR A 37 -5.35 28.18 5.70
CA THR A 37 -4.65 28.34 6.98
C THR A 37 -5.41 27.57 8.04
N ASN A 38 -4.76 26.57 8.64
CA ASN A 38 -5.31 25.76 9.71
C ASN A 38 -4.16 25.26 10.62
N GLY A 39 -4.47 24.69 11.77
CA GLY A 39 -3.47 24.21 12.73
C GLY A 39 -2.65 23.00 12.23
N LEU A 40 -3.10 22.31 11.16
CA LEU A 40 -2.35 21.20 10.57
C LEU A 40 -1.23 21.69 9.64
N ASN A 41 -1.42 22.83 8.95
CA ASN A 41 -0.50 23.31 7.92
C ASN A 41 0.36 24.51 8.36
N THR A 42 0.29 24.92 9.64
CA THR A 42 1.03 26.05 10.21
C THR A 42 2.02 25.63 11.30
N PHE A 43 2.50 24.40 11.27
CA PHE A 43 3.37 23.85 12.31
C PHE A 43 4.85 24.24 12.09
N PHE A 44 5.51 24.78 13.11
CA PHE A 44 6.93 25.23 13.13
C PHE A 44 7.35 26.14 11.97
N GLY A 45 6.44 26.84 11.32
CA GLY A 45 6.76 27.68 10.16
C GLY A 45 7.22 26.88 8.92
N LEU A 46 7.04 25.57 8.91
CA LEU A 46 7.37 24.74 7.76
C LEU A 46 6.33 24.95 6.63
N PRO A 47 6.76 24.86 5.36
CA PRO A 47 5.84 24.95 4.22
C PRO A 47 4.75 23.88 4.29
N PRO A 48 3.47 24.20 3.98
CA PRO A 48 2.36 23.26 4.02
C PRO A 48 2.61 21.96 3.21
N LYS A 49 3.23 22.06 2.04
CA LYS A 49 3.56 20.90 1.18
C LYS A 49 4.59 19.97 1.83
N LEU A 50 5.53 20.51 2.62
CA LEU A 50 6.47 19.70 3.38
C LEU A 50 5.77 18.95 4.52
N LEU A 51 4.89 19.63 5.25
CA LEU A 51 4.05 19.00 6.29
C LEU A 51 3.15 17.91 5.70
N PHE A 52 2.57 18.13 4.51
CA PHE A 52 1.79 17.15 3.77
C PHE A 52 2.60 15.88 3.45
N GLY A 53 3.80 16.03 2.89
CA GLY A 53 4.65 14.88 2.59
C GLY A 53 5.08 14.11 3.84
N LEU A 54 5.38 14.80 4.95
CA LEU A 54 5.66 14.15 6.24
C LEU A 54 4.43 13.38 6.75
N ALA A 55 3.23 13.94 6.60
CA ALA A 55 1.97 13.30 6.98
C ALA A 55 1.70 12.02 6.16
N LEU A 56 2.08 11.99 4.88
CA LEU A 56 2.01 10.79 4.03
C LEU A 56 3.07 9.74 4.42
N THR A 57 4.26 10.18 4.80
CA THR A 57 5.41 9.29 5.09
C THR A 57 5.23 8.50 6.38
N ILE A 58 4.61 9.07 7.39
CA ILE A 58 4.69 8.56 8.76
C ILE A 58 3.95 7.22 8.97
N ASN A 59 2.80 7.02 8.32
CA ASN A 59 2.07 5.75 8.40
C ASN A 59 2.82 4.61 7.71
N PRO A 60 3.36 4.73 6.47
CA PRO A 60 4.23 3.73 5.86
C PRO A 60 5.48 3.37 6.69
N ILE A 61 6.07 4.32 7.40
CA ILE A 61 7.19 4.02 8.34
C ILE A 61 6.68 3.10 9.46
N GLY A 62 5.56 3.46 10.08
CA GLY A 62 4.92 2.62 11.10
C GLY A 62 4.62 1.22 10.57
N LEU A 63 4.01 1.13 9.38
CA LEU A 63 3.65 -0.13 8.71
C LEU A 63 4.88 -1.02 8.44
N LEU A 64 5.98 -0.44 7.98
CA LEU A 64 7.23 -1.15 7.73
C LEU A 64 7.79 -1.76 9.01
N ILE A 65 7.87 -0.96 10.08
CA ILE A 65 8.35 -1.40 11.39
C ILE A 65 7.39 -2.45 11.97
N GLY A 66 6.09 -2.20 11.96
CA GLY A 66 5.06 -3.11 12.47
C GLY A 66 5.07 -4.45 11.76
N SER A 67 5.19 -4.48 10.43
CA SER A 67 5.25 -5.72 9.66
C SER A 67 6.47 -6.57 9.98
N ALA A 68 7.60 -5.94 10.33
CA ALA A 68 8.82 -6.64 10.74
C ALA A 68 8.74 -7.21 12.17
N LEU A 69 8.04 -6.52 13.08
CA LEU A 69 7.99 -6.87 14.50
C LEU A 69 6.83 -7.79 14.88
N LEU A 70 5.63 -7.52 14.34
CA LEU A 70 4.39 -8.18 14.77
C LEU A 70 4.36 -9.67 14.41
N GLY A 71 4.97 -10.08 13.30
CA GLY A 71 5.12 -11.48 12.93
C GLY A 71 5.83 -12.29 14.03
N PRO A 72 7.11 -11.99 14.33
CA PRO A 72 7.87 -12.63 15.41
C PRO A 72 7.21 -12.51 16.80
N MET A 73 6.59 -11.37 17.10
CA MET A 73 5.83 -11.20 18.34
C MET A 73 4.66 -12.19 18.42
N SER A 74 3.95 -12.40 17.33
CA SER A 74 2.83 -13.32 17.27
C SER A 74 3.25 -14.80 17.37
N ASP A 75 4.47 -15.14 16.96
CA ASP A 75 5.05 -16.47 17.19
C ASP A 75 5.25 -16.75 18.69
N ARG A 76 5.62 -15.73 19.44
CA ARG A 76 5.88 -15.85 20.89
C ARG A 76 4.63 -15.75 21.74
N TYR A 77 3.78 -14.75 21.47
CA TYR A 77 2.62 -14.41 22.31
C TYR A 77 1.31 -15.04 21.82
N GLY A 78 1.33 -15.69 20.65
CA GLY A 78 0.17 -16.26 19.99
C GLY A 78 -0.43 -15.33 18.93
N ARG A 79 -0.99 -15.91 17.87
CA ARG A 79 -1.58 -15.15 16.74
C ARG A 79 -2.79 -14.33 17.18
N ARG A 80 -3.70 -14.95 17.94
CA ARG A 80 -4.96 -14.32 18.34
C ARG A 80 -4.78 -13.05 19.18
N PRO A 81 -4.02 -13.05 20.31
CA PRO A 81 -3.87 -11.84 21.13
C PRO A 81 -3.20 -10.70 20.34
N VAL A 82 -2.20 -10.99 19.51
CA VAL A 82 -1.56 -9.95 18.68
C VAL A 82 -2.53 -9.37 17.68
N LEU A 83 -3.34 -10.17 16.98
CA LEU A 83 -4.37 -9.66 16.04
C LEU A 83 -5.44 -8.84 16.75
N LEU A 84 -5.85 -9.22 17.97
CA LEU A 84 -6.82 -8.44 18.75
C LEU A 84 -6.25 -7.09 19.21
N ILE A 85 -5.04 -7.10 19.77
CA ILE A 85 -4.37 -5.87 20.23
C ILE A 85 -4.14 -4.92 19.05
N THR A 86 -3.72 -5.44 17.92
CA THR A 86 -3.47 -4.61 16.73
C THR A 86 -4.75 -4.06 16.12
N ALA A 87 -5.83 -4.84 16.05
CA ALA A 87 -7.11 -4.37 15.52
C ALA A 87 -7.75 -3.30 16.42
N VAL A 88 -7.79 -3.53 17.74
CA VAL A 88 -8.33 -2.54 18.71
C VAL A 88 -7.44 -1.31 18.77
N GLY A 89 -6.12 -1.49 18.80
CA GLY A 89 -5.17 -0.39 18.80
C GLY A 89 -5.24 0.46 17.53
N ALA A 90 -5.40 -0.16 16.35
CA ALA A 90 -5.63 0.57 15.09
C ALA A 90 -6.95 1.35 15.13
N ALA A 91 -8.03 0.77 15.67
CA ALA A 91 -9.30 1.48 15.87
C ALA A 91 -9.10 2.71 16.76
N ILE A 92 -8.39 2.59 17.88
CA ILE A 92 -8.06 3.73 18.76
C ILE A 92 -7.21 4.76 17.99
N GLY A 93 -6.22 4.32 17.22
CA GLY A 93 -5.36 5.18 16.41
C GLY A 93 -6.18 6.00 15.37
N HIS A 94 -7.16 5.39 14.71
CA HIS A 94 -8.07 6.11 13.81
C HIS A 94 -8.97 7.09 14.56
N ALA A 95 -9.47 6.75 15.76
CA ALA A 95 -10.24 7.66 16.58
C ALA A 95 -9.41 8.88 16.99
N VAL A 96 -8.14 8.67 17.40
CA VAL A 96 -7.21 9.75 17.72
C VAL A 96 -6.87 10.59 16.47
N THR A 97 -6.73 9.95 15.30
CA THR A 97 -6.54 10.67 14.03
C THR A 97 -7.73 11.55 13.71
N ALA A 98 -8.96 11.07 13.91
CA ALA A 98 -10.18 11.86 13.74
C ALA A 98 -10.22 13.05 14.73
N ALA A 99 -9.88 12.83 15.99
CA ALA A 99 -9.80 13.89 16.99
C ALA A 99 -8.72 14.93 16.63
N ALA A 100 -7.55 14.50 16.17
CA ALA A 100 -6.47 15.38 15.74
C ALA A 100 -6.86 16.27 14.56
N LEU A 101 -7.66 15.75 13.62
CA LEU A 101 -8.22 16.53 12.51
C LEU A 101 -9.24 17.59 13.00
N LEU A 102 -10.10 17.23 13.99
CA LEU A 102 -11.08 18.16 14.54
C LEU A 102 -10.46 19.33 15.29
N ILE A 103 -9.42 19.06 16.08
CA ILE A 103 -8.72 20.09 16.87
C ILE A 103 -7.53 20.70 16.09
N GLU A 104 -7.37 20.31 14.83
CA GLU A 104 -6.30 20.78 13.94
C GLU A 104 -4.89 20.66 14.53
N ASN A 105 -4.60 19.57 15.23
CA ASN A 105 -3.34 19.35 15.92
C ASN A 105 -2.41 18.45 15.10
N TYR A 106 -1.44 19.05 14.40
CA TYR A 106 -0.50 18.33 13.53
C TYR A 106 0.36 17.30 14.27
N PRO A 107 1.03 17.60 15.42
CA PRO A 107 1.79 16.60 16.16
C PRO A 107 0.97 15.38 16.57
N LEU A 108 -0.25 15.60 17.07
CA LEU A 108 -1.13 14.52 17.46
C LEU A 108 -1.54 13.66 16.25
N PHE A 109 -1.81 14.31 15.11
CA PHE A 109 -2.08 13.62 13.85
C PHE A 109 -0.92 12.72 13.43
N ILE A 110 0.32 13.23 13.45
CA ILE A 110 1.53 12.48 13.08
C ILE A 110 1.74 11.27 14.00
N ILE A 111 1.63 11.47 15.32
CA ILE A 111 1.79 10.38 16.30
C ILE A 111 0.70 9.32 16.09
N ALA A 112 -0.55 9.73 15.95
CA ALA A 112 -1.66 8.81 15.71
C ALA A 112 -1.45 8.00 14.42
N ARG A 113 -1.04 8.63 13.33
CA ARG A 113 -0.77 7.96 12.05
C ARG A 113 0.41 6.98 12.13
N PHE A 114 1.47 7.34 12.87
CA PHE A 114 2.61 6.44 13.10
C PHE A 114 2.18 5.19 13.85
N VAL A 115 1.50 5.36 14.99
CA VAL A 115 1.04 4.25 15.83
C VAL A 115 0.03 3.38 15.08
N THR A 116 -0.90 3.99 14.34
CA THR A 116 -1.86 3.26 13.50
C THR A 116 -1.12 2.41 12.46
N GLY A 117 -0.17 2.98 11.74
CA GLY A 117 0.65 2.25 10.76
C GLY A 117 1.39 1.07 11.37
N LEU A 118 2.01 1.26 12.55
CA LEU A 118 2.70 0.20 13.28
C LEU A 118 1.77 -0.98 13.59
N LEU A 119 0.54 -0.70 14.02
CA LEU A 119 -0.46 -1.73 14.35
C LEU A 119 -1.08 -2.36 13.10
N GLU A 120 -1.25 -1.62 12.02
CA GLU A 120 -1.70 -2.11 10.71
C GLU A 120 -0.69 -3.06 10.04
N GLY A 121 0.56 -3.11 10.50
CA GLY A 121 1.56 -4.12 10.13
C GLY A 121 1.18 -5.58 10.48
N SER A 122 0.02 -5.80 11.09
CA SER A 122 -0.54 -7.13 11.43
C SER A 122 -0.79 -8.07 10.24
N GLY A 123 -0.65 -7.59 9.01
CA GLY A 123 -0.71 -8.42 7.82
C GLY A 123 0.30 -9.56 7.80
N SER A 124 1.46 -9.38 8.40
CA SER A 124 2.45 -10.45 8.60
C SER A 124 1.91 -11.56 9.51
N VAL A 125 1.17 -11.20 10.55
CA VAL A 125 0.52 -12.13 11.47
C VAL A 125 -0.63 -12.90 10.79
N ALA A 126 -1.44 -12.21 9.99
CA ALA A 126 -2.52 -12.85 9.22
C ALA A 126 -1.98 -13.86 8.20
N ARG A 127 -0.87 -13.53 7.50
CA ARG A 127 -0.18 -14.49 6.60
C ARG A 127 0.32 -15.71 7.34
N ALA A 128 0.99 -15.50 8.48
CA ALA A 128 1.50 -16.59 9.29
C ALA A 128 0.36 -17.48 9.83
N LEU A 129 -0.73 -16.89 10.33
CA LEU A 129 -1.91 -17.62 10.78
C LEU A 129 -2.47 -18.55 9.70
N LEU A 130 -2.63 -18.06 8.47
CA LEU A 130 -3.12 -18.88 7.36
C LEU A 130 -2.10 -19.95 6.95
N ALA A 131 -0.81 -19.62 7.00
CA ALA A 131 0.25 -20.58 6.69
C ALA A 131 0.34 -21.73 7.72
N ASP A 132 0.11 -21.44 9.00
CA ASP A 132 0.17 -22.41 10.08
C ASP A 132 -1.08 -23.34 10.14
N ARG A 133 -2.22 -22.85 9.67
CA ARG A 133 -3.53 -23.52 9.80
C ARG A 133 -4.03 -24.21 8.54
N LEU A 134 -3.41 -23.94 7.41
CA LEU A 134 -3.86 -24.45 6.11
C LEU A 134 -2.71 -25.18 5.40
N GLU A 135 -3.05 -26.18 4.60
CA GLU A 135 -2.09 -26.97 3.83
C GLU A 135 -2.45 -27.01 2.35
N GLY A 136 -1.49 -27.40 1.53
CA GLY A 136 -1.65 -27.68 0.10
C GLY A 136 -2.27 -26.53 -0.69
N ASP A 137 -3.24 -26.86 -1.52
CA ASP A 137 -3.88 -25.93 -2.45
C ASP A 137 -4.73 -24.86 -1.75
N LEU A 138 -5.35 -25.23 -0.63
CA LEU A 138 -6.17 -24.30 0.15
C LEU A 138 -5.30 -23.19 0.79
N ARG A 139 -4.11 -23.52 1.28
CA ARG A 139 -3.13 -22.54 1.78
C ARG A 139 -2.73 -21.55 0.69
N ARG A 140 -2.42 -22.03 -0.53
CA ARG A 140 -2.08 -21.15 -1.66
C ARG A 140 -3.22 -20.21 -2.02
N LYS A 141 -4.44 -20.71 -2.13
CA LYS A 141 -5.64 -19.92 -2.42
C LYS A 141 -5.93 -18.88 -1.33
N ALA A 142 -5.84 -19.26 -0.06
CA ALA A 142 -6.09 -18.38 1.07
C ALA A 142 -5.08 -17.22 1.15
N LEU A 143 -3.79 -17.50 0.91
CA LEU A 143 -2.76 -16.44 0.84
C LEU A 143 -2.95 -15.51 -0.36
N SER A 144 -3.40 -16.05 -1.49
CA SER A 144 -3.76 -15.23 -2.66
C SER A 144 -4.95 -14.32 -2.38
N TRP A 145 -6.02 -14.83 -1.73
CA TRP A 145 -7.17 -14.02 -1.32
C TRP A 145 -6.78 -12.94 -0.30
N LEU A 146 -5.91 -13.28 0.66
CA LEU A 146 -5.40 -12.32 1.63
C LEU A 146 -4.65 -11.17 0.94
N ASN A 147 -3.77 -11.48 -0.01
CA ASN A 147 -3.08 -10.45 -0.79
C ASN A 147 -4.04 -9.62 -1.63
N GLY A 148 -5.03 -10.25 -2.25
CA GLY A 148 -6.12 -9.55 -2.94
C GLY A 148 -6.88 -8.58 -2.03
N ALA A 149 -7.16 -8.99 -0.79
CA ALA A 149 -7.82 -8.14 0.21
C ALA A 149 -6.97 -6.89 0.58
N PHE A 150 -5.65 -7.03 0.71
CA PHE A 150 -4.75 -5.88 0.89
C PHE A 150 -4.84 -4.89 -0.28
N TYR A 151 -4.76 -5.37 -1.52
CA TYR A 151 -4.87 -4.50 -2.70
C TYR A 151 -6.24 -3.84 -2.80
N MET A 152 -7.32 -4.59 -2.52
CA MET A 152 -8.67 -4.02 -2.51
C MET A 152 -8.85 -2.94 -1.45
N GLY A 153 -8.18 -3.04 -0.31
CA GLY A 153 -8.25 -2.04 0.74
C GLY A 153 -7.65 -0.70 0.30
N TRP A 154 -6.54 -0.70 -0.41
CA TRP A 154 -5.95 0.50 -1.01
C TRP A 154 -6.89 1.18 -2.02
N LEU A 155 -7.67 0.39 -2.73
CA LEU A 155 -8.65 0.88 -3.69
C LEU A 155 -9.92 1.39 -3.01
N ALA A 156 -10.41 0.64 -2.01
CA ALA A 156 -11.66 0.94 -1.31
C ALA A 156 -11.53 2.12 -0.31
N GLY A 157 -10.32 2.39 0.22
CA GLY A 157 -10.09 3.46 1.19
C GLY A 157 -10.50 4.84 0.68
N PRO A 158 -9.97 5.33 -0.45
CA PRO A 158 -10.39 6.60 -1.03
C PRO A 158 -11.86 6.65 -1.43
N LEU A 159 -12.44 5.52 -1.86
CA LEU A 159 -13.87 5.41 -2.17
C LEU A 159 -14.71 5.60 -0.92
N LEU A 160 -14.36 4.91 0.18
CA LEU A 160 -15.04 5.05 1.46
C LEU A 160 -14.93 6.49 1.98
N ALA A 161 -13.73 7.08 1.92
CA ALA A 161 -13.53 8.46 2.30
C ALA A 161 -14.44 9.38 1.48
N GLY A 162 -14.46 9.27 0.16
CA GLY A 162 -15.29 10.08 -0.72
C GLY A 162 -16.78 9.95 -0.45
N ALA A 163 -17.26 8.73 -0.25
CA ALA A 163 -18.67 8.46 0.03
C ALA A 163 -19.13 9.01 1.39
N THR A 164 -18.22 9.12 2.36
CA THR A 164 -18.56 9.51 3.74
C THR A 164 -18.18 10.94 4.10
N LEU A 165 -17.34 11.61 3.31
CA LEU A 165 -16.93 13.01 3.53
C LEU A 165 -18.10 14.02 3.58
N GLN A 166 -19.20 13.75 2.87
CA GLN A 166 -20.40 14.58 2.92
C GLN A 166 -21.02 14.66 4.32
N PHE A 167 -20.75 13.70 5.20
CA PHE A 167 -21.21 13.68 6.59
C PHE A 167 -20.20 14.28 7.58
N GLY A 168 -19.05 14.72 7.09
CA GLY A 168 -17.98 15.34 7.87
C GLY A 168 -16.60 14.76 7.60
N ILE A 169 -15.56 15.57 7.77
CA ILE A 169 -14.16 15.22 7.47
C ILE A 169 -13.63 14.03 8.29
N THR A 170 -14.18 13.80 9.47
CA THR A 170 -13.79 12.71 10.38
C THR A 170 -14.61 11.44 10.20
N THR A 171 -15.75 11.52 9.50
CA THR A 171 -16.67 10.39 9.32
C THR A 171 -15.99 9.15 8.73
N PRO A 172 -15.10 9.25 7.71
CA PRO A 172 -14.40 8.10 7.19
C PRO A 172 -13.62 7.33 8.26
N PHE A 173 -12.98 8.05 9.18
CA PHE A 173 -12.20 7.43 10.27
C PHE A 173 -13.10 6.74 11.29
N TRP A 174 -14.26 7.31 11.62
CA TRP A 174 -15.22 6.67 12.52
C TRP A 174 -15.83 5.40 11.92
N VAL A 175 -16.06 5.37 10.60
CA VAL A 175 -16.47 4.14 9.90
C VAL A 175 -15.38 3.08 10.00
N ALA A 176 -14.11 3.45 9.82
CA ALA A 176 -12.97 2.54 9.98
C ALA A 176 -12.87 2.01 11.42
N VAL A 177 -13.07 2.86 12.43
CA VAL A 177 -13.13 2.47 13.85
C VAL A 177 -14.19 1.40 14.08
N ALA A 178 -15.43 1.65 13.65
CA ALA A 178 -16.53 0.70 13.81
C ALA A 178 -16.23 -0.63 13.11
N ALA A 179 -15.72 -0.59 11.88
CA ALA A 179 -15.36 -1.77 11.11
C ALA A 179 -14.24 -2.57 11.77
N LEU A 180 -13.18 -1.93 12.26
CA LEU A 180 -12.07 -2.61 12.96
C LEU A 180 -12.51 -3.25 14.28
N LEU A 181 -13.40 -2.59 15.04
CA LEU A 181 -13.97 -3.17 16.26
C LEU A 181 -14.85 -4.40 15.96
N LEU A 182 -15.64 -4.35 14.88
CA LEU A 182 -16.41 -5.51 14.42
C LEU A 182 -15.51 -6.68 14.04
N VAL A 183 -14.40 -6.41 13.33
CA VAL A 183 -13.43 -7.47 12.99
C VAL A 183 -12.69 -7.96 14.23
N ALA A 184 -12.33 -7.10 15.17
CA ALA A 184 -11.76 -7.54 16.45
C ALA A 184 -12.71 -8.50 17.19
N ALA A 185 -14.02 -8.18 17.24
CA ALA A 185 -15.03 -9.07 17.79
C ALA A 185 -15.11 -10.40 17.02
N LEU A 186 -15.09 -10.36 15.69
CA LEU A 186 -15.08 -11.54 14.85
C LEU A 186 -13.83 -12.42 15.11
N VAL A 187 -12.64 -11.83 15.18
CA VAL A 187 -11.40 -12.52 15.52
C VAL A 187 -11.48 -13.12 16.94
N ALA A 188 -12.05 -12.40 17.90
CA ALA A 188 -12.21 -12.89 19.28
C ALA A 188 -13.11 -14.13 19.35
N ILE A 189 -14.13 -14.22 18.51
CA ILE A 189 -15.09 -15.35 18.47
C ILE A 189 -14.54 -16.50 17.63
N THR A 190 -13.85 -16.20 16.52
CA THR A 190 -13.46 -17.21 15.53
C THR A 190 -12.11 -17.87 15.79
N LEU A 191 -11.15 -17.15 16.39
CA LEU A 191 -9.84 -17.72 16.67
C LEU A 191 -9.81 -18.34 18.07
N PRO A 192 -9.39 -19.61 18.18
CA PRO A 192 -9.22 -20.23 19.50
C PRO A 192 -8.11 -19.54 20.31
N LYS A 193 -8.21 -19.64 21.63
CA LYS A 193 -7.13 -19.23 22.53
C LYS A 193 -5.98 -20.22 22.32
N GLU A 194 -4.84 -19.71 21.88
CA GLU A 194 -3.60 -20.48 21.73
C GLU A 194 -2.74 -20.29 22.97
N ALA A 195 -2.11 -21.37 23.44
CA ALA A 195 -1.07 -21.25 24.43
C ALA A 195 0.14 -20.55 23.79
N PRO A 196 0.84 -19.65 24.50
CA PRO A 196 2.08 -19.06 24.00
C PRO A 196 3.05 -20.17 23.63
N SER A 197 3.66 -20.11 22.46
CA SER A 197 4.71 -21.06 22.13
C SER A 197 5.90 -20.76 23.04
N GLY A 198 6.44 -21.77 23.70
CA GLY A 198 7.61 -21.64 24.57
C GLY A 198 8.93 -21.34 23.85
N ALA A 199 8.87 -20.57 22.76
CA ALA A 199 10.02 -20.19 21.96
C ALA A 199 11.03 -19.41 22.81
N THR A 200 12.21 -19.97 22.97
CA THR A 200 13.33 -19.41 23.76
C THR A 200 14.04 -18.27 23.05
N THR A 201 13.88 -18.15 21.72
CA THR A 201 14.49 -17.07 20.92
C THR A 201 13.77 -15.75 21.12
N SER A 202 14.54 -14.67 21.34
CA SER A 202 14.01 -13.32 21.44
C SER A 202 13.34 -12.91 20.10
N TRP A 203 12.10 -12.41 20.16
CA TRP A 203 11.39 -11.90 18.98
C TRP A 203 12.19 -10.82 18.25
N TRP A 204 12.99 -10.03 18.96
CA TRP A 204 13.87 -9.01 18.41
C TRP A 204 15.00 -9.60 17.56
N GLN A 205 15.61 -10.69 18.02
CA GLN A 205 16.63 -11.40 17.24
C GLN A 205 16.05 -12.00 15.96
N VAL A 206 14.84 -12.56 16.03
CA VAL A 206 14.13 -13.09 14.85
C VAL A 206 13.81 -11.97 13.86
N ALA A 207 13.29 -10.84 14.34
CA ALA A 207 13.00 -9.67 13.49
C ALA A 207 14.26 -9.14 12.80
N ARG A 208 15.39 -9.12 13.52
CA ARG A 208 16.68 -8.63 12.97
C ARG A 208 17.31 -9.58 11.94
N HIS A 209 17.17 -10.89 12.11
CA HIS A 209 17.86 -11.87 11.28
C HIS A 209 17.00 -12.51 10.18
N ARG A 210 15.68 -12.44 10.24
CA ARG A 210 14.75 -13.09 9.29
C ARG A 210 13.88 -12.10 8.50
N HIS A 211 14.36 -10.89 8.24
CA HIS A 211 13.60 -9.98 7.39
C HIS A 211 13.79 -10.26 5.88
N ALA A 212 12.78 -9.90 5.08
CA ALA A 212 12.74 -10.16 3.64
C ALA A 212 13.94 -9.57 2.86
N LEU A 213 14.56 -8.50 3.37
CA LEU A 213 15.74 -7.88 2.76
C LEU A 213 16.97 -8.79 2.71
N ASN A 214 17.02 -9.88 3.51
CA ASN A 214 18.10 -10.88 3.40
C ASN A 214 18.10 -11.58 2.04
N LEU A 215 16.96 -11.64 1.35
CA LEU A 215 16.86 -12.17 -0.02
C LEU A 215 17.63 -11.34 -1.05
N LEU A 216 17.97 -10.08 -0.75
CA LEU A 216 18.74 -9.20 -1.64
C LEU A 216 20.21 -9.60 -1.75
N ARG A 217 20.67 -10.60 -1.00
CA ARG A 217 21.99 -11.22 -1.19
C ARG A 217 22.07 -11.98 -2.50
N GLU A 218 20.93 -12.44 -3.01
CA GLU A 218 20.83 -13.11 -4.29
C GLU A 218 20.77 -12.10 -5.44
N PRO A 219 21.65 -12.19 -6.45
CA PRO A 219 21.76 -11.18 -7.51
C PRO A 219 20.47 -10.97 -8.29
N ASP A 220 19.76 -12.06 -8.64
CA ASP A 220 18.51 -12.00 -9.39
C ASP A 220 17.40 -11.32 -8.62
N LEU A 221 17.22 -11.68 -7.33
CA LEU A 221 16.23 -11.05 -6.46
C LEU A 221 16.57 -9.59 -6.17
N ARG A 222 17.86 -9.25 -6.06
CA ARG A 222 18.30 -7.85 -5.93
C ARG A 222 17.97 -7.04 -7.19
N THR A 223 18.24 -7.60 -8.37
CA THR A 223 17.94 -6.94 -9.65
C THR A 223 16.42 -6.72 -9.79
N LEU A 224 15.63 -7.75 -9.53
CA LEU A 224 14.17 -7.67 -9.54
C LEU A 224 13.65 -6.65 -8.51
N PHE A 225 14.22 -6.64 -7.30
CA PHE A 225 13.84 -5.67 -6.26
C PHE A 225 14.10 -4.23 -6.73
N ILE A 226 15.25 -3.94 -7.33
CA ILE A 226 15.56 -2.58 -7.82
C ILE A 226 14.59 -2.18 -8.94
N ILE A 227 14.31 -3.09 -9.88
CA ILE A 227 13.36 -2.83 -10.99
C ILE A 227 11.95 -2.58 -10.44
N THR A 228 11.48 -3.44 -9.54
CA THR A 228 10.14 -3.29 -8.95
C THR A 228 10.04 -2.10 -8.01
N LEU A 229 11.12 -1.76 -7.28
CA LEU A 229 11.17 -0.57 -6.44
C LEU A 229 11.04 0.71 -7.30
N ALA A 230 11.77 0.80 -8.40
CA ALA A 230 11.69 1.95 -9.29
C ALA A 230 10.28 2.11 -9.90
N TYR A 231 9.66 1.01 -10.36
CA TYR A 231 8.28 1.02 -10.82
C TYR A 231 7.32 1.47 -9.72
N THR A 232 7.44 0.87 -8.53
CA THR A 232 6.56 1.18 -7.40
C THR A 232 6.75 2.62 -6.93
N CYS A 233 7.98 3.14 -6.89
CA CYS A 233 8.24 4.56 -6.66
C CYS A 233 7.51 5.44 -7.67
N GLY A 234 7.62 5.12 -8.96
CA GLY A 234 6.95 5.89 -10.01
C GLY A 234 5.43 5.94 -9.84
N VAL A 235 4.83 4.79 -9.56
CA VAL A 235 3.40 4.65 -9.31
C VAL A 235 2.98 5.32 -8.00
N THR A 236 3.78 5.20 -6.94
CA THR A 236 3.52 5.86 -5.65
C THR A 236 3.56 7.36 -5.78
N GLY A 237 4.54 7.91 -6.52
CA GLY A 237 4.60 9.35 -6.80
C GLY A 237 3.33 9.85 -7.50
N PHE A 238 2.76 9.05 -8.40
CA PHE A 238 1.44 9.35 -8.97
C PHE A 238 0.35 9.29 -7.89
N TYR A 239 0.19 8.17 -7.16
CA TYR A 239 -0.91 7.99 -6.20
C TYR A 239 -0.93 9.01 -5.07
N GLU A 240 0.23 9.41 -4.56
CA GLU A 240 0.32 10.35 -3.45
C GLU A 240 0.11 11.80 -3.88
N PHE A 241 0.42 12.15 -5.13
CA PHE A 241 0.44 13.55 -5.57
C PHE A 241 -0.56 13.91 -6.66
N TYR A 242 -1.24 12.96 -7.35
CA TYR A 242 -2.34 13.34 -8.25
C TYR A 242 -3.50 14.04 -7.52
N PRO A 243 -3.82 13.71 -6.21
CA PRO A 243 -4.86 14.45 -5.52
C PRO A 243 -4.46 15.92 -5.26
N LEU A 244 -3.18 16.18 -4.97
CA LEU A 244 -2.67 17.54 -4.86
C LEU A 244 -2.73 18.27 -6.21
N TRP A 245 -2.36 17.59 -7.31
CA TRP A 245 -2.50 18.12 -8.66
C TRP A 245 -3.95 18.47 -8.98
N LEU A 246 -4.93 17.66 -8.56
CA LEU A 246 -6.37 17.96 -8.72
C LEU A 246 -6.81 19.19 -7.92
N VAL A 247 -6.18 19.50 -6.80
CA VAL A 247 -6.44 20.75 -6.08
C VAL A 247 -5.84 21.96 -6.82
N GLU A 248 -4.60 21.82 -7.31
CA GLU A 248 -3.84 22.94 -7.88
C GLU A 248 -4.28 23.32 -9.32
N VAL A 249 -4.63 22.34 -10.15
CA VAL A 249 -4.91 22.57 -11.59
C VAL A 249 -6.41 22.76 -11.85
N PRO A 250 -7.32 21.80 -11.56
CA PRO A 250 -8.76 22.04 -11.72
C PRO A 250 -9.42 22.72 -10.52
N GLY A 251 -8.73 22.91 -9.38
CA GLY A 251 -9.29 23.50 -8.20
C GLY A 251 -10.27 22.60 -7.44
N TYR A 252 -10.08 21.29 -7.49
CA TYR A 252 -11.00 20.34 -6.87
C TYR A 252 -10.83 20.30 -5.35
N GLY A 253 -11.96 20.34 -4.62
CA GLY A 253 -12.02 19.97 -3.21
C GLY A 253 -12.05 18.45 -3.02
N ALA A 254 -12.13 18.03 -1.75
CA ALA A 254 -12.11 16.60 -1.36
C ALA A 254 -13.14 15.73 -2.12
N GLN A 255 -14.33 16.28 -2.39
CA GLN A 255 -15.38 15.58 -3.13
C GLN A 255 -14.99 15.31 -4.60
N GLY A 256 -14.38 16.29 -5.28
CA GLY A 256 -13.92 16.14 -6.67
C GLY A 256 -12.78 15.12 -6.77
N ILE A 257 -11.85 15.14 -5.83
CA ILE A 257 -10.78 14.14 -5.70
C ILE A 257 -11.40 12.75 -5.52
N ALA A 258 -12.36 12.61 -4.61
CA ALA A 258 -13.02 11.34 -4.35
C ALA A 258 -13.73 10.77 -5.58
N TRP A 259 -14.48 11.57 -6.35
CA TRP A 259 -15.13 11.13 -7.58
C TRP A 259 -14.14 10.73 -8.68
N THR A 260 -13.06 11.50 -8.86
CA THR A 260 -12.00 11.15 -9.81
C THR A 260 -11.31 9.85 -9.41
N THR A 261 -11.02 9.68 -8.12
CA THR A 261 -10.47 8.43 -7.56
C THR A 261 -11.45 7.28 -7.76
N ALA A 262 -12.75 7.48 -7.52
CA ALA A 262 -13.79 6.48 -7.74
C ALA A 262 -13.83 5.99 -9.19
N ALA A 263 -13.77 6.90 -10.15
CA ALA A 263 -13.74 6.58 -11.57
C ALA A 263 -12.47 5.76 -11.93
N MET A 264 -11.30 6.18 -11.47
CA MET A 264 -10.05 5.44 -11.63
C MET A 264 -10.17 4.02 -11.04
N CYS A 265 -10.67 3.90 -9.82
CA CYS A 265 -10.87 2.64 -9.12
C CYS A 265 -11.86 1.71 -9.85
N ALA A 266 -12.94 2.24 -10.39
CA ALA A 266 -13.90 1.47 -11.20
C ALA A 266 -13.23 0.89 -12.44
N VAL A 267 -12.43 1.69 -13.15
CA VAL A 267 -11.64 1.23 -14.31
C VAL A 267 -10.61 0.18 -13.91
N MET A 268 -9.89 0.37 -12.79
CA MET A 268 -8.95 -0.62 -12.25
C MET A 268 -9.64 -1.94 -11.94
N THR A 269 -10.79 -1.92 -11.27
CA THR A 269 -11.55 -3.10 -10.91
C THR A 269 -12.05 -3.85 -12.15
N ALA A 270 -12.65 -3.14 -13.10
CA ALA A 270 -13.09 -3.73 -14.37
C ALA A 270 -11.92 -4.35 -15.15
N THR A 271 -10.79 -3.66 -15.20
CA THR A 271 -9.58 -4.15 -15.86
C THR A 271 -8.99 -5.37 -15.18
N THR A 272 -9.00 -5.44 -13.84
CA THR A 272 -8.46 -6.58 -13.08
C THR A 272 -9.20 -7.88 -13.39
N ILE A 273 -10.51 -7.82 -13.65
CA ILE A 273 -11.31 -8.98 -14.06
C ILE A 273 -10.79 -9.57 -15.39
N VAL A 274 -10.38 -8.70 -16.31
CA VAL A 274 -9.82 -9.11 -17.62
C VAL A 274 -8.35 -9.52 -17.47
N ALA A 275 -7.57 -8.79 -16.66
CA ALA A 275 -6.15 -9.01 -16.45
C ALA A 275 -5.84 -10.37 -15.76
N GLY A 276 -6.78 -10.91 -14.99
CA GLY A 276 -6.67 -12.23 -14.36
C GLY A 276 -6.80 -13.44 -15.30
N ARG A 277 -7.12 -13.21 -16.58
CA ARG A 277 -7.21 -14.30 -17.57
C ARG A 277 -5.83 -14.80 -17.96
N PRO A 278 -5.66 -16.13 -18.21
CA PRO A 278 -4.39 -16.66 -18.70
C PRO A 278 -4.04 -16.05 -20.06
N PHE A 279 -2.84 -15.55 -20.16
CA PHE A 279 -2.33 -14.99 -21.42
C PHE A 279 -1.13 -15.78 -21.91
N GLN A 280 -0.98 -15.90 -23.23
CA GLN A 280 0.20 -16.52 -23.87
C GLN A 280 1.34 -15.51 -23.98
N GLY A 281 2.60 -16.00 -23.91
CA GLY A 281 3.82 -15.23 -24.12
C GLY A 281 4.57 -14.84 -22.83
N GLU A 282 5.74 -14.24 -23.00
CA GLU A 282 6.67 -13.89 -21.93
C GLU A 282 6.11 -12.83 -20.96
N PRO A 283 5.97 -13.16 -19.66
CA PRO A 283 5.38 -12.26 -18.67
C PRO A 283 6.12 -10.92 -18.53
N LEU A 284 7.46 -10.95 -18.49
CA LEU A 284 8.29 -9.75 -18.31
C LEU A 284 8.18 -8.78 -19.48
N LEU A 285 8.19 -9.27 -20.72
CA LEU A 285 8.04 -8.41 -21.90
C LEU A 285 6.68 -7.75 -21.96
N ARG A 286 5.65 -8.42 -21.43
CA ARG A 286 4.30 -7.86 -21.34
C ARG A 286 4.22 -6.83 -20.23
N ALA A 287 4.73 -7.13 -19.03
CA ALA A 287 4.81 -6.19 -17.92
C ALA A 287 5.54 -4.90 -18.32
N ARG A 288 6.63 -5.02 -19.08
CA ARG A 288 7.37 -3.89 -19.67
C ARG A 288 6.47 -2.98 -20.52
N ARG A 289 5.65 -3.54 -21.41
CA ARG A 289 4.73 -2.73 -22.26
C ARG A 289 3.77 -1.93 -21.41
N TYR A 290 3.18 -2.54 -20.38
CA TYR A 290 2.30 -1.87 -19.46
C TYR A 290 3.02 -0.83 -18.60
N ALA A 291 4.26 -1.08 -18.17
CA ALA A 291 5.05 -0.10 -17.45
C ALA A 291 5.35 1.14 -18.30
N PHE A 292 5.68 0.98 -19.60
CA PHE A 292 5.81 2.12 -20.50
C PHE A 292 4.50 2.88 -20.71
N ALA A 293 3.37 2.18 -20.81
CA ALA A 293 2.06 2.82 -20.90
C ALA A 293 1.74 3.64 -19.64
N VAL A 294 2.05 3.11 -18.44
CA VAL A 294 1.95 3.86 -17.18
C VAL A 294 2.83 5.11 -17.21
N ALA A 295 4.11 4.97 -17.61
CA ALA A 295 5.02 6.10 -17.72
C ALA A 295 4.52 7.19 -18.64
N ALA A 296 4.00 6.81 -19.82
CA ALA A 296 3.43 7.75 -20.80
C ALA A 296 2.21 8.49 -20.25
N ILE A 297 1.29 7.78 -19.57
CA ILE A 297 0.09 8.38 -18.97
C ILE A 297 0.48 9.36 -17.84
N VAL A 298 1.43 8.99 -16.98
CA VAL A 298 1.88 9.88 -15.89
C VAL A 298 2.62 11.09 -16.41
N ALA A 299 3.44 10.93 -17.46
CA ALA A 299 4.09 12.06 -18.15
C ALA A 299 3.06 12.99 -18.82
N ALA A 300 2.04 12.41 -19.49
CA ALA A 300 0.95 13.17 -20.08
C ALA A 300 0.16 13.94 -19.02
N LEU A 301 -0.12 13.35 -17.84
CA LEU A 301 -0.75 14.05 -16.72
C LEU A 301 0.07 15.27 -16.29
N ALA A 302 1.38 15.13 -16.13
CA ALA A 302 2.25 16.23 -15.73
C ALA A 302 2.22 17.40 -16.70
N ALA A 303 2.08 17.14 -18.00
CA ALA A 303 2.05 18.16 -19.07
C ALA A 303 0.63 18.65 -19.40
N SER A 304 -0.43 18.09 -18.81
CA SER A 304 -1.82 18.30 -19.24
C SER A 304 -2.51 19.50 -18.58
N ASN A 305 -3.65 19.88 -19.18
CA ASN A 305 -4.69 20.71 -18.57
C ASN A 305 -5.68 19.83 -17.74
N ALA A 306 -6.63 20.48 -17.07
CA ALA A 306 -7.58 19.81 -16.19
C ALA A 306 -8.33 18.63 -16.87
N ALA A 307 -8.87 18.83 -18.08
CA ALA A 307 -9.69 17.82 -18.77
C ALA A 307 -8.87 16.58 -19.16
N ILE A 308 -7.71 16.80 -19.80
CA ILE A 308 -6.80 15.72 -20.22
C ILE A 308 -6.22 15.01 -18.99
N GLY A 309 -5.87 15.77 -17.94
CA GLY A 309 -5.31 15.21 -16.71
C GLY A 309 -6.28 14.28 -15.97
N ILE A 310 -7.56 14.65 -15.86
CA ILE A 310 -8.58 13.78 -15.28
C ILE A 310 -8.69 12.48 -16.09
N LEU A 311 -8.70 12.58 -17.43
CA LEU A 311 -8.72 11.41 -18.31
C LEU A 311 -7.47 10.53 -18.09
N CYS A 312 -6.28 11.13 -17.98
CA CYS A 312 -5.05 10.41 -17.67
C CYS A 312 -5.14 9.67 -16.33
N ILE A 313 -5.67 10.31 -15.28
CA ILE A 313 -5.85 9.69 -13.95
C ILE A 313 -6.76 8.47 -14.06
N VAL A 314 -7.89 8.58 -14.74
CA VAL A 314 -8.85 7.47 -14.90
C VAL A 314 -8.24 6.34 -15.74
N LEU A 315 -7.58 6.64 -16.85
CA LEU A 315 -6.98 5.66 -17.75
C LEU A 315 -5.73 4.98 -17.18
N PHE A 316 -5.04 5.63 -16.23
CA PHE A 316 -3.90 5.04 -15.51
C PHE A 316 -4.23 3.64 -14.96
N GLY A 317 -5.47 3.45 -14.51
CA GLY A 317 -5.94 2.19 -13.94
C GLY A 317 -5.79 0.99 -14.87
N ILE A 318 -5.84 1.17 -16.20
CA ILE A 318 -5.78 0.07 -17.16
C ILE A 318 -4.38 -0.59 -17.17
N PRO A 319 -3.31 0.08 -17.61
CA PRO A 319 -2.00 -0.56 -17.68
C PRO A 319 -1.46 -0.96 -16.31
N HIS A 320 -1.77 -0.18 -15.26
CA HIS A 320 -1.35 -0.52 -13.90
C HIS A 320 -1.96 -1.83 -13.40
N SER A 321 -3.24 -2.09 -13.64
CA SER A 321 -3.91 -3.34 -13.27
C SER A 321 -3.31 -4.56 -13.98
N PHE A 322 -2.98 -4.45 -15.27
CA PHE A 322 -2.31 -5.51 -16.00
C PHE A 322 -0.90 -5.78 -15.45
N TYR A 323 -0.12 -4.74 -15.15
CA TYR A 323 1.19 -4.89 -14.54
C TYR A 323 1.11 -5.62 -13.19
N ASN A 324 0.19 -5.21 -12.33
CA ASN A 324 -0.01 -5.82 -11.00
C ASN A 324 -0.54 -7.25 -11.05
N ALA A 325 -1.23 -7.65 -12.11
CA ALA A 325 -1.61 -9.04 -12.32
C ALA A 325 -0.42 -9.92 -12.75
N ILE A 326 0.58 -9.35 -13.45
CA ILE A 326 1.68 -10.12 -14.03
C ILE A 326 2.86 -10.25 -13.06
N VAL A 327 3.39 -9.13 -12.55
CA VAL A 327 4.69 -9.13 -11.86
C VAL A 327 4.68 -9.88 -10.53
N PRO A 328 3.71 -9.72 -9.61
CA PRO A 328 3.68 -10.49 -8.38
C PRO A 328 3.54 -12.00 -8.61
N ASN A 329 2.74 -12.41 -9.61
CA ASN A 329 2.60 -13.82 -9.98
C ASN A 329 3.90 -14.38 -10.55
N TYR A 330 4.56 -13.65 -11.45
CA TYR A 330 5.88 -14.03 -11.97
C TYR A 330 6.90 -14.20 -10.84
N CYS A 331 6.96 -13.27 -9.89
CA CYS A 331 7.85 -13.36 -8.74
C CYS A 331 7.54 -14.61 -7.88
N ALA A 332 6.26 -14.89 -7.61
CA ALA A 332 5.84 -16.04 -6.83
C ALA A 332 6.18 -17.36 -7.51
N GLU A 333 5.97 -17.47 -8.82
CA GLU A 333 6.28 -18.68 -9.62
C GLU A 333 7.79 -18.90 -9.75
N ARG A 334 8.55 -17.87 -10.06
CA ARG A 334 9.99 -17.96 -10.33
C ARG A 334 10.81 -18.22 -9.07
N PHE A 335 10.52 -17.51 -7.98
CA PHE A 335 11.35 -17.48 -6.76
C PHE A 335 10.69 -18.13 -5.55
N GLY A 336 9.36 -18.31 -5.58
CA GLY A 336 8.61 -18.84 -4.44
C GLY A 336 8.93 -20.29 -4.08
N GLY A 337 9.37 -21.10 -5.05
CA GLY A 337 9.80 -22.49 -4.82
C GLY A 337 11.11 -22.59 -4.03
N ALA A 338 12.11 -21.76 -4.37
CA ALA A 338 13.43 -21.78 -3.75
C ALA A 338 13.47 -21.06 -2.39
N HIS A 339 12.75 -19.95 -2.23
CA HIS A 339 12.85 -19.07 -1.06
C HIS A 339 11.59 -19.04 -0.19
N GLY A 340 10.54 -19.74 -0.60
CA GLY A 340 9.22 -19.68 0.03
C GLY A 340 8.39 -18.48 -0.44
N GLN A 341 7.14 -18.75 -0.84
CA GLN A 341 6.22 -17.72 -1.35
C GLN A 341 6.00 -16.55 -0.38
N GLY A 342 5.95 -16.84 0.93
CA GLY A 342 5.78 -15.83 1.97
C GLY A 342 6.93 -14.83 2.03
N ALA A 343 8.18 -15.29 1.84
CA ALA A 343 9.36 -14.42 1.86
C ALA A 343 9.41 -13.53 0.62
N VAL A 344 9.09 -14.06 -0.57
CA VAL A 344 9.02 -13.28 -1.82
C VAL A 344 7.91 -12.23 -1.75
N MET A 345 6.71 -12.59 -1.26
CA MET A 345 5.61 -11.64 -1.04
C MET A 345 5.94 -10.60 0.03
N GLY A 346 6.71 -10.99 1.06
CA GLY A 346 7.25 -10.07 2.06
C GLY A 346 8.20 -9.03 1.45
N LEU A 347 9.04 -9.44 0.51
CA LEU A 347 9.91 -8.52 -0.23
C LEU A 347 9.11 -7.51 -1.07
N ILE A 348 8.06 -7.95 -1.74
CA ILE A 348 7.15 -7.06 -2.49
C ILE A 348 6.45 -6.06 -1.55
N SER A 349 5.99 -6.51 -0.38
CA SER A 349 5.39 -5.61 0.62
C SER A 349 6.40 -4.59 1.15
N THR A 350 7.65 -5.01 1.39
CA THR A 350 8.73 -4.12 1.80
C THR A 350 9.03 -3.08 0.72
N THR A 351 9.07 -3.50 -0.55
CA THR A 351 9.24 -2.61 -1.71
C THR A 351 8.17 -1.53 -1.73
N PHE A 352 6.91 -1.91 -1.49
CA PHE A 352 5.78 -0.98 -1.44
C PHE A 352 5.95 0.05 -0.30
N CYS A 353 6.27 -0.38 0.92
CA CYS A 353 6.48 0.54 2.05
C CYS A 353 7.66 1.50 1.80
N LEU A 354 8.78 0.99 1.28
CA LEU A 354 9.94 1.82 0.95
C LEU A 354 9.62 2.85 -0.13
N ALA A 355 8.90 2.45 -1.18
CA ALA A 355 8.48 3.37 -2.24
C ALA A 355 7.61 4.50 -1.69
N ASN A 356 6.64 4.19 -0.82
CA ASN A 356 5.79 5.20 -0.17
C ASN A 356 6.64 6.18 0.67
N ILE A 357 7.57 5.69 1.48
CA ILE A 357 8.44 6.54 2.28
C ILE A 357 9.30 7.44 1.39
N ILE A 358 9.97 6.87 0.40
CA ILE A 358 10.87 7.61 -0.50
C ILE A 358 10.10 8.67 -1.27
N MET A 359 8.98 8.29 -1.91
CA MET A 359 8.24 9.20 -2.79
C MET A 359 7.49 10.28 -2.04
N ALA A 360 6.98 10.00 -0.83
CA ALA A 360 6.38 11.02 0.02
C ALA A 360 7.42 12.09 0.43
N LEU A 361 8.64 11.68 0.81
CA LEU A 361 9.72 12.62 1.17
C LEU A 361 10.25 13.39 -0.04
N VAL A 362 10.56 12.70 -1.13
CA VAL A 362 11.03 13.34 -2.37
C VAL A 362 9.96 14.27 -2.94
N GLY A 363 8.71 13.82 -2.95
CA GLY A 363 7.58 14.60 -3.42
C GLY A 363 7.31 15.83 -2.55
N ALA A 364 7.46 15.71 -1.22
CA ALA A 364 7.37 16.85 -0.31
C ALA A 364 8.34 18.00 -0.71
N VAL A 365 9.56 17.65 -1.11
CA VAL A 365 10.57 18.63 -1.55
C VAL A 365 10.27 19.14 -2.97
N LEU A 366 10.00 18.25 -3.91
CA LEU A 366 9.75 18.64 -5.31
C LEU A 366 8.50 19.50 -5.49
N THR A 367 7.45 19.22 -4.71
CA THR A 367 6.21 19.99 -4.75
C THR A 367 6.34 21.40 -4.19
N LEU A 368 7.43 21.72 -3.47
CA LEU A 368 7.73 23.12 -3.10
C LEU A 368 7.95 23.99 -4.34
N VAL A 369 8.48 23.41 -5.41
CA VAL A 369 8.72 24.09 -6.68
C VAL A 369 7.49 23.94 -7.58
N ASP A 370 7.14 22.69 -7.95
CA ASP A 370 5.98 22.37 -8.78
C ASP A 370 5.56 20.92 -8.56
N THR A 371 4.26 20.67 -8.37
CA THR A 371 3.70 19.32 -8.20
C THR A 371 3.90 18.45 -9.45
N ARG A 372 4.10 19.03 -10.61
CA ARG A 372 4.39 18.31 -11.86
C ARG A 372 5.74 17.60 -11.83
N LEU A 373 6.73 18.09 -11.05
CA LEU A 373 8.07 17.52 -10.99
C LEU A 373 8.06 16.10 -10.39
N ILE A 374 7.26 15.86 -9.36
CA ILE A 374 7.15 14.52 -8.78
C ILE A 374 6.46 13.54 -9.74
N LEU A 375 5.50 14.00 -10.52
CA LEU A 375 4.86 13.21 -11.57
C LEU A 375 5.83 12.86 -12.70
N LEU A 376 6.65 13.83 -13.15
CA LEU A 376 7.70 13.60 -14.15
C LEU A 376 8.77 12.64 -13.65
N LEU A 377 9.21 12.78 -12.39
CA LEU A 377 10.12 11.83 -11.77
C LEU A 377 9.50 10.43 -11.72
N GLY A 378 8.21 10.34 -11.35
CA GLY A 378 7.46 9.09 -11.34
C GLY A 378 7.40 8.44 -12.71
N ALA A 379 7.13 9.21 -13.75
CA ALA A 379 7.15 8.74 -15.14
C ALA A 379 8.53 8.24 -15.55
N ALA A 380 9.59 8.97 -15.21
CA ALA A 380 10.97 8.60 -15.52
C ALA A 380 11.38 7.30 -14.82
N LEU A 381 11.06 7.13 -13.54
CA LEU A 381 11.35 5.90 -12.78
C LEU A 381 10.60 4.69 -13.35
N THR A 382 9.34 4.88 -13.74
CA THR A 382 8.52 3.82 -14.34
C THR A 382 9.07 3.42 -15.73
N ALA A 383 9.47 4.40 -16.55
CA ALA A 383 10.09 4.16 -17.85
C ALA A 383 11.44 3.47 -17.72
N TRP A 384 12.26 3.90 -16.75
CA TRP A 384 13.54 3.25 -16.45
C TRP A 384 13.35 1.79 -16.02
N SER A 385 12.37 1.52 -15.14
CA SER A 385 12.02 0.16 -14.74
C SER A 385 11.66 -0.71 -15.96
N ALA A 386 10.81 -0.19 -16.85
CA ALA A 386 10.41 -0.86 -18.07
C ALA A 386 11.61 -1.16 -19.01
N TRP A 387 12.55 -0.22 -19.11
CA TRP A 387 13.78 -0.42 -19.90
C TRP A 387 14.67 -1.49 -19.26
N ARG A 388 14.89 -1.46 -17.95
CA ARG A 388 15.73 -2.45 -17.22
C ARG A 388 15.13 -3.85 -17.26
N MET A 389 13.82 -4.02 -17.33
CA MET A 389 13.17 -5.33 -17.51
C MET A 389 13.62 -6.02 -18.81
N LEU A 390 13.85 -5.27 -19.90
CA LEU A 390 14.34 -5.85 -21.15
C LEU A 390 15.77 -6.33 -21.02
N SER A 391 16.67 -5.50 -20.47
CA SER A 391 18.08 -5.88 -20.32
C SER A 391 18.26 -7.09 -19.39
N TRP A 392 17.47 -7.17 -18.33
CA TRP A 392 17.48 -8.32 -17.42
C TRP A 392 16.93 -9.59 -18.08
N HIS A 393 15.86 -9.47 -18.89
CA HIS A 393 15.32 -10.60 -19.65
C HIS A 393 16.36 -11.18 -20.60
N HIS A 394 17.11 -10.34 -21.31
CA HIS A 394 18.17 -10.79 -22.22
C HIS A 394 19.35 -11.45 -21.48
N SER A 395 19.76 -10.94 -20.32
CA SER A 395 20.83 -11.57 -19.53
C SER A 395 20.44 -12.96 -19.05
N MET A 396 19.19 -13.15 -18.58
CA MET A 396 18.69 -14.47 -18.17
C MET A 396 18.62 -15.47 -19.34
N GLN A 397 18.27 -15.02 -20.55
CA GLN A 397 18.27 -15.91 -21.74
C GLN A 397 19.69 -16.32 -22.14
N ALA A 398 20.63 -15.39 -22.04
CA ALA A 398 22.02 -15.69 -22.34
C ALA A 398 22.64 -16.74 -21.38
N GLU A 399 22.27 -16.68 -20.08
CA GLU A 399 22.70 -17.66 -19.07
C GLU A 399 22.10 -19.06 -19.28
N VAL A 400 20.90 -19.17 -19.84
CA VAL A 400 20.26 -20.47 -20.15
C VAL A 400 20.83 -21.11 -21.41
N THR A 401 21.41 -20.30 -22.30
CA THR A 401 21.99 -20.76 -23.58
C THR A 401 23.51 -21.01 -23.52
N ALA A 402 24.17 -20.56 -22.45
CA ALA A 402 25.59 -20.82 -22.16
C ALA A 402 25.77 -22.04 -21.26
#